data_777b20770be1af1517f96a18bc7fdf60
#
_entry.id   777b20770be1af1517f96a18bc7fdf60
#
_cell.length_a   1.000
_cell.length_b   1.000
_cell.length_c   1.000
_cell.angle_alpha   90.00
_cell.angle_beta   90.00
_cell.angle_gamma   90.00
#
_symmetry.space_group_name_H-M   'P 1'
#
loop_
_entity.id
_entity.type
_entity.pdbx_description
1 polymer ?
#
loop_
_entity_poly.entity_id
_entity_poly.type
_entity_poly.pdbx_seq_one_letter_code
_entity_poly.pdbx_strand_id
1 'polypeptide(L)'
;HLIAYCLAGENANEKNLITGTRYLNIEGMLPFEEIVNDYVDETGNHVLYRVTPIFEGDNLVASGVEMAGWSVEDEGAGICFHVYCYNVQPGIRIDYADGTSWQSTVDDSSSQNETAQTYILNTDTKKIHRPTCSSVGQMNEKNKKNYEGTVQELENMGYTPCKKCNP
;
A
#
# COMPACT_ATOMS: atom_id res chain seq x y z
N HIS A 1 2.09 -2.80 -19.79
CA HIS A 1 3.25 -2.02 -20.26
C HIS A 1 3.86 -1.24 -19.11
N LEU A 2 5.18 -1.00 -19.17
CA LEU A 2 5.84 -0.05 -18.26
C LEU A 2 5.56 1.39 -18.67
N ILE A 3 5.60 1.65 -19.96
CA ILE A 3 5.19 2.94 -20.54
C ILE A 3 3.99 2.66 -21.43
N ALA A 4 2.89 3.36 -21.20
CA ALA A 4 1.63 3.15 -21.90
C ALA A 4 1.78 3.31 -23.43
N TYR A 5 0.92 2.62 -24.18
CA TYR A 5 0.91 2.70 -25.65
C TYR A 5 0.69 4.13 -26.16
N CYS A 6 -0.15 4.92 -25.50
CA CYS A 6 -0.41 6.32 -25.86
C CYS A 6 0.84 7.21 -25.74
N LEU A 7 1.80 6.84 -24.89
CA LEU A 7 3.04 7.59 -24.69
C LEU A 7 4.21 7.08 -25.54
N ALA A 8 4.32 5.76 -25.75
CA ALA A 8 5.45 5.15 -26.42
C ALA A 8 5.16 4.69 -27.86
N GLY A 9 3.90 4.45 -28.20
CA GLY A 9 3.50 3.87 -29.49
C GLY A 9 3.93 2.40 -29.69
N GLU A 10 4.40 1.73 -28.63
CA GLU A 10 4.93 0.36 -28.65
C GLU A 10 3.94 -0.63 -28.04
N ASN A 11 3.61 -1.70 -28.78
CA ASN A 11 2.66 -2.70 -28.33
C ASN A 11 3.29 -4.05 -27.92
N ALA A 12 4.41 -4.46 -28.51
CA ALA A 12 4.98 -5.79 -28.34
C ALA A 12 6.49 -5.75 -28.03
N ASN A 13 6.99 -4.69 -27.42
CA ASN A 13 8.38 -4.61 -27.02
C ASN A 13 8.57 -5.30 -25.66
N GLU A 14 9.32 -6.41 -25.64
CA GLU A 14 9.58 -7.18 -24.41
C GLU A 14 10.22 -6.33 -23.30
N LYS A 15 11.00 -5.31 -23.66
CA LYS A 15 11.63 -4.39 -22.69
C LYS A 15 10.63 -3.43 -22.04
N ASN A 16 9.45 -3.30 -22.62
CA ASN A 16 8.35 -2.47 -22.12
C ASN A 16 7.24 -3.29 -21.41
N LEU A 17 7.48 -4.57 -21.14
CA LEU A 17 6.49 -5.47 -20.55
C LEU A 17 6.98 -6.04 -19.23
N ILE A 18 6.10 -6.07 -18.24
CA ILE A 18 6.27 -6.80 -16.98
C ILE A 18 5.00 -7.59 -16.65
N THR A 19 5.15 -8.58 -15.76
CA THR A 19 4.00 -9.22 -15.12
C THR A 19 3.44 -8.29 -14.04
N GLY A 20 2.25 -7.80 -14.26
CA GLY A 20 1.56 -6.87 -13.35
C GLY A 20 0.08 -7.19 -13.20
N THR A 21 -0.50 -6.82 -12.09
CA THR A 21 -1.94 -6.96 -11.83
C THR A 21 -2.74 -5.92 -12.63
N ARG A 22 -4.02 -6.23 -12.85
CA ARG A 22 -4.94 -5.24 -13.43
C ARG A 22 -5.07 -4.01 -12.52
N TYR A 23 -5.03 -4.20 -11.21
CA TYR A 23 -5.11 -3.12 -10.22
C TYR A 23 -3.90 -2.18 -10.31
N LEU A 24 -2.66 -2.74 -10.40
CA LEU A 24 -1.48 -1.94 -10.66
C LEU A 24 -1.64 -1.08 -11.91
N ASN A 25 -2.09 -1.70 -13.01
CA ASN A 25 -2.18 -1.02 -14.30
C ASN A 25 -3.24 0.10 -14.30
N ILE A 26 -4.45 -0.16 -13.78
CA ILE A 26 -5.59 0.76 -13.89
C ILE A 26 -5.65 1.76 -12.74
N GLU A 27 -5.48 1.27 -11.50
CA GLU A 27 -5.62 2.13 -10.31
C GLU A 27 -4.28 2.77 -9.88
N GLY A 28 -3.17 2.09 -10.21
CA GLY A 28 -1.83 2.56 -9.88
C GLY A 28 -1.22 3.45 -10.95
N MET A 29 -1.02 2.92 -12.14
CA MET A 29 -0.22 3.56 -13.20
C MET A 29 -1.03 4.53 -14.07
N LEU A 30 -2.21 4.11 -14.53
CA LEU A 30 -3.01 4.83 -15.52
C LEU A 30 -3.26 6.31 -15.16
N PRO A 31 -3.61 6.69 -13.91
CA PRO A 31 -3.82 8.10 -13.58
C PRO A 31 -2.59 9.00 -13.87
N PHE A 32 -1.39 8.48 -13.67
CA PHE A 32 -0.15 9.21 -13.94
C PHE A 32 0.21 9.22 -15.42
N GLU A 33 -0.12 8.17 -16.14
CA GLU A 33 0.03 8.09 -17.60
C GLU A 33 -0.89 9.07 -18.30
N GLU A 34 -2.15 9.18 -17.85
CA GLU A 34 -3.14 10.13 -18.37
C GLU A 34 -2.72 11.58 -18.13
N ILE A 35 -2.25 11.93 -16.93
CA ILE A 35 -1.74 13.26 -16.61
C ILE A 35 -0.59 13.66 -17.56
N VAL A 36 0.33 12.75 -17.84
CA VAL A 36 1.45 12.99 -18.77
C VAL A 36 0.94 13.14 -20.21
N ASN A 37 0.04 12.25 -20.63
CA ASN A 37 -0.54 12.31 -21.98
C ASN A 37 -1.28 13.61 -22.22
N ASP A 38 -2.18 13.98 -21.31
CA ASP A 38 -2.98 15.19 -21.40
C ASP A 38 -2.10 16.45 -21.43
N TYR A 39 -1.07 16.52 -20.60
CA TYR A 39 -0.12 17.64 -20.60
C TYR A 39 0.59 17.79 -21.94
N VAL A 40 1.07 16.69 -22.51
CA VAL A 40 1.76 16.72 -23.82
C VAL A 40 0.79 17.11 -24.93
N ASP A 41 -0.43 16.58 -24.93
CA ASP A 41 -1.44 16.88 -25.95
C ASP A 41 -1.93 18.34 -25.87
N GLU A 42 -2.09 18.90 -24.67
CA GLU A 42 -2.56 20.26 -24.47
C GLU A 42 -1.50 21.32 -24.75
N THR A 43 -0.24 21.04 -24.39
CA THR A 43 0.83 22.05 -24.43
C THR A 43 1.79 21.88 -25.58
N GLY A 44 1.95 20.67 -26.11
CA GLY A 44 3.01 20.28 -27.04
C GLY A 44 4.41 20.27 -26.42
N ASN A 45 4.52 20.43 -25.10
CA ASN A 45 5.78 20.41 -24.36
C ASN A 45 6.26 18.98 -24.09
N HIS A 46 7.54 18.86 -23.69
CA HIS A 46 8.15 17.59 -23.40
C HIS A 46 8.06 17.24 -21.89
N VAL A 47 7.95 15.95 -21.60
CA VAL A 47 8.03 15.41 -20.25
C VAL A 47 9.18 14.41 -20.16
N LEU A 48 10.07 14.62 -19.22
CA LEU A 48 11.04 13.60 -18.82
C LEU A 48 10.30 12.58 -17.97
N TYR A 49 10.00 11.41 -18.56
CA TYR A 49 9.18 10.37 -17.94
C TYR A 49 9.99 9.08 -17.77
N ARG A 50 9.93 8.50 -16.58
CA ARG A 50 10.62 7.25 -16.24
C ARG A 50 9.71 6.33 -15.45
N VAL A 51 9.72 5.05 -15.85
CA VAL A 51 9.06 3.94 -15.13
C VAL A 51 10.09 2.86 -14.86
N THR A 52 10.26 2.48 -13.60
CA THR A 52 11.24 1.49 -13.16
C THR A 52 10.55 0.38 -12.38
N PRO A 53 10.54 -0.87 -12.86
CA PRO A 53 10.03 -1.99 -12.08
C PRO A 53 10.98 -2.30 -10.92
N ILE A 54 10.42 -2.54 -9.74
CA ILE A 54 11.18 -2.82 -8.52
C ILE A 54 11.01 -4.29 -8.16
N PHE A 55 12.13 -5.02 -8.16
CA PHE A 55 12.20 -6.43 -7.75
C PHE A 55 12.91 -6.52 -6.40
N GLU A 56 12.40 -7.36 -5.52
CA GLU A 56 13.01 -7.62 -4.21
C GLU A 56 13.84 -8.91 -4.29
N GLY A 57 15.15 -8.81 -4.00
CA GLY A 57 16.07 -9.95 -4.07
C GLY A 57 16.03 -10.63 -5.44
N ASP A 58 15.81 -11.94 -5.46
CA ASP A 58 15.75 -12.79 -6.65
C ASP A 58 14.31 -13.04 -7.16
N ASN A 59 13.34 -12.25 -6.72
CA ASN A 59 11.95 -12.38 -7.14
C ASN A 59 11.79 -12.20 -8.66
N LEU A 60 10.95 -13.04 -9.27
CA LEU A 60 10.67 -12.99 -10.72
C LEU A 60 9.56 -11.99 -11.07
N VAL A 61 8.77 -11.57 -10.10
CA VAL A 61 7.69 -10.61 -10.27
C VAL A 61 8.02 -9.34 -9.49
N ALA A 62 7.86 -8.18 -10.12
CA ALA A 62 8.10 -6.89 -9.47
C ALA A 62 7.08 -6.65 -8.35
N SER A 63 7.55 -6.15 -7.19
CA SER A 63 6.68 -5.73 -6.07
C SER A 63 5.87 -4.48 -6.40
N GLY A 64 6.32 -3.72 -7.38
CA GLY A 64 5.65 -2.54 -7.90
C GLY A 64 6.49 -1.83 -8.95
N VAL A 65 6.07 -0.64 -9.32
CA VAL A 65 6.80 0.25 -10.22
C VAL A 65 6.97 1.63 -9.60
N GLU A 66 8.13 2.20 -9.80
CA GLU A 66 8.44 3.58 -9.49
C GLU A 66 8.25 4.41 -10.74
N MET A 67 7.41 5.46 -10.67
CA MET A 67 7.11 6.35 -11.78
C MET A 67 7.53 7.77 -11.44
N ALA A 68 8.22 8.44 -12.34
CA ALA A 68 8.63 9.82 -12.21
C ALA A 68 8.35 10.60 -13.50
N GLY A 69 7.81 11.80 -13.35
CA GLY A 69 7.52 12.73 -14.44
C GLY A 69 7.97 14.15 -14.10
N TRP A 70 8.56 14.82 -15.08
CA TRP A 70 9.00 16.21 -14.98
C TRP A 70 8.82 16.91 -16.32
N SER A 71 8.02 17.97 -16.36
CA SER A 71 7.84 18.79 -17.56
C SER A 71 9.08 19.67 -17.80
N VAL A 72 9.58 19.66 -19.03
CA VAL A 72 10.90 20.21 -19.35
C VAL A 72 10.87 21.73 -19.52
N GLU A 73 9.97 22.25 -20.38
CA GLU A 73 9.96 23.65 -20.78
C GLU A 73 9.53 24.60 -19.67
N ASP A 74 8.72 24.13 -18.73
CA ASP A 74 8.22 24.90 -17.58
C ASP A 74 8.89 24.53 -16.25
N GLU A 75 10.01 23.77 -16.33
CA GLU A 75 10.83 23.39 -15.19
C GLU A 75 10.03 22.67 -14.07
N GLY A 76 9.08 21.81 -14.46
CA GLY A 76 8.28 20.99 -13.55
C GLY A 76 7.02 21.70 -13.03
N ALA A 77 6.64 22.86 -13.57
CA ALA A 77 5.45 23.56 -13.12
C ALA A 77 4.15 22.84 -13.52
N GLY A 78 4.13 22.18 -14.68
CA GLY A 78 2.99 21.41 -15.16
C GLY A 78 3.00 19.97 -14.67
N ILE A 79 4.15 19.28 -14.77
CA ILE A 79 4.32 17.90 -14.33
C ILE A 79 5.53 17.80 -13.39
N CYS A 80 5.27 17.39 -12.16
CA CYS A 80 6.32 17.07 -11.18
C CYS A 80 5.80 16.02 -10.21
N PHE A 81 6.12 14.74 -10.47
CA PHE A 81 5.78 13.68 -9.54
C PHE A 81 6.86 12.60 -9.45
N HIS A 82 6.89 11.91 -8.32
CA HIS A 82 7.66 10.71 -8.07
C HIS A 82 6.85 9.81 -7.15
N VAL A 83 6.36 8.70 -7.66
CA VAL A 83 5.41 7.82 -6.97
C VAL A 83 5.82 6.36 -7.08
N TYR A 84 5.34 5.54 -6.16
CA TYR A 84 5.47 4.10 -6.17
C TYR A 84 4.08 3.46 -6.27
N CYS A 85 3.86 2.67 -7.30
CA CYS A 85 2.62 1.94 -7.54
C CYS A 85 2.83 0.46 -7.21
N TYR A 86 2.09 -0.05 -6.21
CA TYR A 86 2.24 -1.43 -5.75
C TYR A 86 1.62 -2.43 -6.72
N ASN A 87 2.33 -3.51 -7.01
CA ASN A 87 1.83 -4.63 -7.80
C ASN A 87 0.98 -5.56 -6.94
N VAL A 88 -0.21 -5.11 -6.60
CA VAL A 88 -1.17 -5.80 -5.74
C VAL A 88 -2.51 -5.97 -6.46
N GLN A 89 -3.34 -6.88 -5.97
CA GLN A 89 -4.72 -7.03 -6.40
C GLN A 89 -5.60 -7.23 -5.16
N PRO A 90 -6.60 -6.36 -4.89
CA PRO A 90 -7.49 -6.52 -3.75
C PRO A 90 -8.11 -7.93 -3.70
N GLY A 91 -8.06 -8.55 -2.52
CA GLY A 91 -8.58 -9.89 -2.30
C GLY A 91 -7.72 -11.03 -2.85
N ILE A 92 -6.52 -10.73 -3.37
CA ILE A 92 -5.57 -11.74 -3.88
C ILE A 92 -4.23 -11.58 -3.18
N ARG A 93 -3.62 -12.69 -2.80
CA ARG A 93 -2.21 -12.77 -2.41
C ARG A 93 -1.37 -13.19 -3.60
N ILE A 94 -0.18 -12.63 -3.69
CA ILE A 94 0.79 -12.89 -4.76
C ILE A 94 2.09 -13.33 -4.11
N ASP A 95 2.65 -14.44 -4.56
CA ASP A 95 4.03 -14.80 -4.31
C ASP A 95 4.89 -14.18 -5.41
N TYR A 96 5.66 -13.17 -5.05
CA TYR A 96 6.51 -12.45 -6.01
C TYR A 96 7.73 -13.26 -6.46
N ALA A 97 8.06 -14.35 -5.75
CA ALA A 97 9.16 -15.22 -6.13
C ALA A 97 8.91 -15.90 -7.49
N ASP A 98 7.67 -16.32 -7.75
CA ASP A 98 7.31 -17.08 -8.95
C ASP A 98 6.03 -16.61 -9.67
N GLY A 99 5.28 -15.68 -9.05
CA GLY A 99 4.02 -15.15 -9.60
C GLY A 99 2.79 -16.01 -9.30
N THR A 100 2.91 -17.06 -8.49
CA THR A 100 1.73 -17.80 -8.01
C THR A 100 0.82 -16.88 -7.21
N SER A 101 -0.49 -17.09 -7.32
CA SER A 101 -1.46 -16.26 -6.64
C SER A 101 -2.68 -17.07 -6.19
N TRP A 102 -3.30 -16.61 -5.10
CA TRP A 102 -4.51 -17.25 -4.53
C TRP A 102 -5.42 -16.22 -3.90
N GLN A 103 -6.67 -16.60 -3.72
CA GLN A 103 -7.66 -15.75 -3.05
C GLN A 103 -7.27 -15.56 -1.59
N SER A 104 -7.25 -14.32 -1.11
CA SER A 104 -7.15 -14.05 0.34
C SER A 104 -8.43 -14.57 0.99
N THR A 105 -8.31 -15.60 1.83
CA THR A 105 -9.39 -15.96 2.74
C THR A 105 -9.46 -14.93 3.86
N VAL A 106 -10.62 -14.75 4.49
CA VAL A 106 -10.82 -13.77 5.59
C VAL A 106 -9.85 -14.03 6.74
N ASP A 107 -9.34 -15.27 6.85
CA ASP A 107 -8.33 -15.67 7.84
C ASP A 107 -6.90 -15.23 7.49
N ASP A 108 -6.65 -14.82 6.24
CA ASP A 108 -5.32 -14.46 5.73
C ASP A 108 -4.98 -12.96 5.87
N SER A 109 -5.91 -12.16 6.44
CA SER A 109 -5.70 -10.74 6.74
C SER A 109 -4.70 -10.49 7.90
N SER A 110 -4.04 -11.54 8.40
CA SER A 110 -3.14 -11.51 9.57
C SER A 110 -1.68 -11.83 9.24
N SER A 111 -1.15 -11.25 8.16
CA SER A 111 0.31 -11.26 7.92
C SER A 111 0.90 -9.86 7.84
N GLN A 112 0.47 -8.96 8.69
CA GLN A 112 1.39 -8.13 9.44
C GLN A 112 1.68 -8.89 10.72
N ASN A 113 2.95 -9.14 11.00
CA ASN A 113 3.48 -9.83 12.16
C ASN A 113 3.11 -9.09 13.46
N GLU A 114 1.81 -9.02 13.80
CA GLU A 114 1.37 -8.69 15.12
C GLU A 114 1.48 -9.97 15.94
N THR A 115 2.66 -10.21 16.49
CA THR A 115 2.83 -11.14 17.60
C THR A 115 1.74 -10.81 18.61
N ALA A 116 0.96 -11.83 18.95
CA ALA A 116 -0.05 -11.71 20.00
C ALA A 116 0.60 -11.03 21.22
N GLN A 117 0.09 -9.86 21.57
CA GLN A 117 0.58 -9.06 22.68
C GLN A 117 -0.44 -9.05 23.81
N THR A 118 0.04 -8.85 25.01
CA THR A 118 -0.86 -8.68 26.17
C THR A 118 -1.35 -7.24 26.22
N TYR A 119 -2.67 -7.08 26.24
CA TYR A 119 -3.34 -5.80 26.40
C TYR A 119 -4.15 -5.74 27.70
N ILE A 120 -4.35 -4.55 28.22
CA ILE A 120 -5.27 -4.29 29.34
C ILE A 120 -6.49 -3.56 28.76
N LEU A 121 -7.64 -4.20 28.90
CA LEU A 121 -8.91 -3.66 28.43
C LEU A 121 -9.63 -2.93 29.54
N ASN A 122 -10.14 -1.75 29.23
CA ASN A 122 -11.15 -1.13 30.07
C ASN A 122 -12.54 -1.52 29.56
N THR A 123 -13.22 -2.37 30.29
CA THR A 123 -14.53 -2.91 29.88
C THR A 123 -15.66 -1.88 29.94
N ASP A 124 -15.48 -0.82 30.71
CA ASP A 124 -16.46 0.28 30.87
C ASP A 124 -16.33 1.29 29.70
N THR A 125 -15.13 1.79 29.47
CA THR A 125 -14.88 2.79 28.41
C THR A 125 -14.56 2.18 27.04
N LYS A 126 -14.51 0.85 26.95
CA LYS A 126 -14.14 0.11 25.73
C LYS A 126 -12.81 0.57 25.12
N LYS A 127 -11.78 0.75 25.97
CA LYS A 127 -10.44 1.16 25.55
C LYS A 127 -9.43 0.04 25.69
N ILE A 128 -8.52 -0.04 24.70
CA ILE A 128 -7.37 -0.94 24.66
C ILE A 128 -6.15 -0.19 25.19
N HIS A 129 -5.42 -0.77 26.11
CA HIS A 129 -4.21 -0.17 26.68
C HIS A 129 -3.04 -1.14 26.62
N ARG A 130 -1.81 -0.63 26.44
CA ARG A 130 -0.60 -1.39 26.74
C ARG A 130 -0.47 -1.59 28.25
N PRO A 131 0.10 -2.70 28.74
CA PRO A 131 0.33 -2.94 30.17
C PRO A 131 1.06 -1.79 30.87
N THR A 132 1.98 -1.12 30.15
CA THR A 132 2.79 -0.01 30.65
C THR A 132 2.09 1.36 30.61
N CYS A 133 0.84 1.42 30.16
CA CYS A 133 0.11 2.68 30.04
C CYS A 133 -0.21 3.28 31.42
N SER A 134 0.12 4.56 31.63
CA SER A 134 -0.17 5.27 32.89
C SER A 134 -1.64 5.30 33.27
N SER A 135 -2.55 5.17 32.29
CA SER A 135 -4.00 5.10 32.56
C SER A 135 -4.43 3.78 33.19
N VAL A 136 -3.63 2.71 33.06
CA VAL A 136 -3.93 1.40 33.67
C VAL A 136 -3.88 1.46 35.19
N GLY A 137 -2.92 2.22 35.75
CA GLY A 137 -2.81 2.42 37.20
C GLY A 137 -3.99 3.18 37.84
N GLN A 138 -4.69 3.98 37.02
CA GLN A 138 -5.85 4.79 37.48
C GLN A 138 -7.20 4.11 37.21
N MET A 139 -7.17 2.93 36.58
CA MET A 139 -8.37 2.20 36.18
C MET A 139 -8.93 1.39 37.36
N ASN A 140 -10.25 1.38 37.52
CA ASN A 140 -10.88 0.53 38.52
C ASN A 140 -10.63 -0.95 38.20
N GLU A 141 -10.21 -1.73 39.19
CA GLU A 141 -9.89 -3.16 39.02
C GLU A 141 -11.06 -3.97 38.45
N LYS A 142 -12.30 -3.61 38.75
CA LYS A 142 -13.52 -4.25 38.22
C LYS A 142 -13.65 -4.11 36.71
N ASN A 143 -13.02 -3.08 36.13
CA ASN A 143 -13.11 -2.76 34.71
C ASN A 143 -11.85 -3.20 33.95
N LYS A 144 -10.85 -3.76 34.64
CA LYS A 144 -9.62 -4.29 34.01
C LYS A 144 -9.82 -5.72 33.55
N LYS A 145 -9.46 -5.99 32.32
CA LYS A 145 -9.40 -7.35 31.77
C LYS A 145 -8.11 -7.50 30.95
N ASN A 146 -7.34 -8.53 31.27
CA ASN A 146 -6.19 -8.91 30.44
C ASN A 146 -6.69 -9.63 29.20
N TYR A 147 -6.04 -9.38 28.09
CA TYR A 147 -6.30 -10.01 26.81
C TYR A 147 -4.99 -10.27 26.05
N GLU A 148 -4.83 -11.47 25.52
CA GLU A 148 -3.73 -11.82 24.63
C GLU A 148 -4.28 -11.98 23.22
N GLY A 149 -3.75 -11.22 22.27
CA GLY A 149 -4.20 -11.22 20.88
C GLY A 149 -3.76 -9.96 20.16
N THR A 150 -4.51 -9.55 19.15
CA THR A 150 -4.20 -8.39 18.32
C THR A 150 -5.16 -7.22 18.58
N VAL A 151 -4.71 -6.00 18.24
CA VAL A 151 -5.58 -4.79 18.32
C VAL A 151 -6.78 -4.94 17.39
N GLN A 152 -6.60 -5.54 16.23
CA GLN A 152 -7.65 -5.74 15.24
C GLN A 152 -8.79 -6.63 15.78
N GLU A 153 -8.46 -7.71 16.49
CA GLU A 153 -9.47 -8.56 17.14
C GLU A 153 -10.28 -7.77 18.15
N LEU A 154 -9.61 -6.93 18.93
CA LEU A 154 -10.26 -6.09 19.94
C LEU A 154 -11.12 -5.00 19.32
N GLU A 155 -10.72 -4.41 18.22
CA GLU A 155 -11.55 -3.44 17.47
C GLU A 155 -12.81 -4.10 16.91
N ASN A 156 -12.70 -5.33 16.40
CA ASN A 156 -13.85 -6.14 15.96
C ASN A 156 -14.82 -6.46 17.14
N MET A 157 -14.31 -6.52 18.37
CA MET A 157 -15.11 -6.68 19.61
C MET A 157 -15.67 -5.36 20.14
N GLY A 158 -15.48 -4.25 19.41
CA GLY A 158 -16.00 -2.92 19.76
C GLY A 158 -15.13 -2.12 20.73
N TYR A 159 -13.86 -2.50 20.89
CA TYR A 159 -12.89 -1.71 21.64
C TYR A 159 -12.18 -0.72 20.70
N THR A 160 -11.60 0.33 21.28
CA THR A 160 -10.85 1.34 20.55
C THR A 160 -9.50 1.60 21.22
N PRO A 161 -8.40 1.81 20.44
CA PRO A 161 -7.09 2.13 20.98
C PRO A 161 -7.09 3.36 21.91
N CYS A 162 -6.34 3.28 22.99
CA CYS A 162 -6.11 4.42 23.86
C CYS A 162 -5.20 5.44 23.17
N LYS A 163 -5.66 6.69 23.05
CA LYS A 163 -4.90 7.77 22.41
C LYS A 163 -3.57 8.11 23.12
N LYS A 164 -3.39 7.67 24.37
CA LYS A 164 -2.21 7.98 25.19
C LYS A 164 -1.07 7.01 24.98
N CYS A 165 -1.35 5.72 24.84
CA CYS A 165 -0.34 4.69 24.65
C CYS A 165 -0.30 4.11 23.22
N ASN A 166 -1.33 4.37 22.43
CA ASN A 166 -1.47 3.91 21.03
C ASN A 166 -1.01 2.44 20.88
N PRO A 167 -1.78 1.51 21.48
CA PRO A 167 -1.43 0.09 21.51
C PRO A 167 -1.41 -0.53 20.13
#